data_443fdd1da04eb5862b14ec801c4a9c21
#
_entry.id   443fdd1da04eb5862b14ec801c4a9c21
#
_cell.length_a   1.000
_cell.length_b   1.000
_cell.length_c   1.000
_cell.angle_alpha   90.00
_cell.angle_beta   90.00
_cell.angle_gamma   90.00
#
_symmetry.space_group_name_H-M   'P 1'
#
loop_
_entity.id
_entity.type
_entity.pdbx_description
1 polymer ?
#
loop_
_entity_poly.entity_id
_entity_poly.type
_entity_poly.pdbx_seq_one_letter_code
_entity_poly.pdbx_strand_id
1 'polypeptide(L)'
;VTLDLLDRDGAPGDASAPDVALCPFHGDKSRAQHGARKTLVLTGASRGIGHATGKLFSEAGWRIITCSRQPFDGDRCPWDSGTDSHVQVELSDRRALPRAVAEIKERLDGQPLHALINNAGISPKAADGSRLNSLTTPVETWMSVFHVNLLAPILFAQGLVEELKLASGSIVNVTSIVGSRVHPFAGSAYATSKAALACLTREMAHDYAQFGIRVNAIAPGEIKTDILSPETEAQLAPIIPLHRVGTPDEVAKVIFFLCSDAASYVTGAEVPINGGQHV
;
A
#
# COMPACT_ATOMS: atom_id res chain seq x y z
N VAL A 1 24.36 27.20 5.04
CA VAL A 1 25.45 26.93 5.98
C VAL A 1 26.61 26.40 5.17
N THR A 2 27.71 27.15 5.22
CA THR A 2 28.93 27.18 4.44
C THR A 2 29.73 25.88 4.63
N LEU A 3 30.17 25.28 3.50
CA LEU A 3 31.27 24.31 3.46
C LEU A 3 32.58 25.06 3.55
N ASP A 4 33.45 24.70 4.48
CA ASP A 4 34.86 24.98 4.45
C ASP A 4 35.64 23.71 4.11
N LEU A 5 36.33 23.76 3.00
CA LEU A 5 37.37 22.84 2.57
C LEU A 5 38.74 23.51 2.77
N LEU A 6 39.73 22.71 3.14
CA LEU A 6 41.18 22.82 3.22
C LEU A 6 41.66 22.48 4.64
N ASP A 7 42.67 21.62 4.87
CA ASP A 7 43.97 21.43 4.24
C ASP A 7 44.59 20.05 4.50
N ARG A 8 45.36 19.59 3.56
CA ARG A 8 46.56 18.81 3.37
C ARG A 8 47.37 18.41 4.62
N ASP A 9 47.77 17.13 4.69
CA ASP A 9 49.15 16.66 4.51
C ASP A 9 49.31 15.17 4.92
N GLY A 10 49.89 14.43 4.07
CA GLY A 10 50.25 13.13 3.80
C GLY A 10 51.09 12.32 4.76
N ALA A 11 50.87 11.02 4.68
CA ALA A 11 51.88 9.93 4.64
C ALA A 11 51.16 8.56 4.42
N PRO A 12 51.78 7.55 3.78
CA PRO A 12 51.10 6.32 3.37
C PRO A 12 51.16 5.30 4.50
N GLY A 13 50.00 4.73 4.80
CA GLY A 13 49.84 3.67 5.76
C GLY A 13 48.79 2.66 5.27
N ASP A 14 49.31 1.49 4.96
CA ASP A 14 48.74 0.15 4.97
C ASP A 14 47.27 -0.03 4.55
N ALA A 15 47.10 -0.65 3.38
CA ALA A 15 45.83 -1.06 2.83
C ALA A 15 45.31 -2.35 3.48
N SER A 16 44.62 -2.23 4.59
CA SER A 16 43.66 -3.24 5.03
C SER A 16 42.30 -2.88 4.38
N ALA A 17 41.71 -3.84 3.65
CA ALA A 17 40.42 -3.68 3.01
C ALA A 17 39.38 -3.18 4.02
N PRO A 18 38.50 -2.21 3.63
CA PRO A 18 37.46 -1.78 4.53
C PRO A 18 36.46 -2.92 4.74
N ASP A 19 36.19 -3.23 6.01
CA ASP A 19 35.05 -4.05 6.41
C ASP A 19 33.81 -3.53 5.68
N VAL A 20 33.27 -4.39 4.81
CA VAL A 20 31.98 -4.12 4.17
C VAL A 20 30.94 -4.17 5.31
N ALA A 21 30.56 -2.99 5.80
CA ALA A 21 29.47 -2.86 6.74
C ALA A 21 28.23 -3.53 6.11
N LEU A 22 27.85 -4.69 6.66
CA LEU A 22 26.64 -5.40 6.26
C LEU A 22 25.46 -4.46 6.34
N CYS A 23 24.76 -4.31 5.23
CA CYS A 23 23.54 -3.53 5.12
C CYS A 23 22.58 -3.93 6.27
N PRO A 24 22.05 -3.01 7.08
CA PRO A 24 21.21 -3.33 8.24
C PRO A 24 19.88 -4.00 7.88
N PHE A 25 19.63 -4.30 6.61
CA PHE A 25 18.46 -5.01 6.10
C PHE A 25 18.60 -6.55 6.07
N HIS A 26 19.76 -7.12 6.45
CA HIS A 26 19.83 -8.54 6.75
C HIS A 26 19.29 -8.73 8.16
N GLY A 27 18.00 -9.04 8.25
CA GLY A 27 17.33 -9.32 9.51
C GLY A 27 18.06 -10.40 10.29
N ASP A 28 18.52 -10.04 11.47
CA ASP A 28 19.06 -10.95 12.46
C ASP A 28 17.99 -11.99 12.82
N LYS A 29 18.16 -13.21 12.32
CA LYS A 29 17.29 -14.35 12.62
C LYS A 29 17.37 -14.79 14.10
N SER A 30 18.18 -14.13 14.92
CA SER A 30 18.42 -14.47 16.32
C SER A 30 17.47 -13.78 17.32
N ARG A 31 16.60 -12.84 16.89
CA ARG A 31 15.60 -12.19 17.75
C ARG A 31 14.20 -12.78 17.63
N ALA A 32 14.06 -14.07 17.57
CA ALA A 32 12.84 -14.78 17.96
C ALA A 32 12.71 -14.80 19.50
N GLN A 33 12.68 -13.62 20.12
CA GLN A 33 12.26 -13.48 21.53
C GLN A 33 10.80 -13.02 21.54
N HIS A 34 9.92 -13.88 22.00
CA HIS A 34 8.59 -13.76 22.61
C HIS A 34 7.97 -12.34 22.69
N GLY A 35 7.92 -11.60 21.57
CA GLY A 35 7.10 -10.42 21.38
C GLY A 35 5.86 -10.81 20.59
N ALA A 36 4.68 -10.31 20.96
CA ALA A 36 3.45 -10.51 20.19
C ALA A 36 3.70 -10.16 18.71
N ARG A 37 3.25 -11.04 17.79
CA ARG A 37 3.41 -10.84 16.33
C ARG A 37 2.79 -9.50 15.94
N LYS A 38 3.50 -8.67 15.16
CA LYS A 38 2.89 -7.46 14.57
C LYS A 38 1.70 -7.86 13.68
N THR A 39 0.62 -7.10 13.72
CA THR A 39 -0.61 -7.41 12.96
C THR A 39 -0.85 -6.40 11.86
N LEU A 40 -1.20 -6.90 10.68
CA LEU A 40 -1.59 -6.18 9.48
C LEU A 40 -3.07 -6.44 9.16
N VAL A 41 -3.83 -5.38 8.86
CA VAL A 41 -5.11 -5.46 8.13
C VAL A 41 -4.88 -4.99 6.69
N LEU A 42 -5.26 -5.81 5.71
CA LEU A 42 -5.00 -5.57 4.28
C LEU A 42 -6.26 -5.77 3.46
N THR A 43 -6.70 -4.74 2.75
CA THR A 43 -7.81 -4.85 1.81
C THR A 43 -7.34 -5.20 0.40
N GLY A 44 -8.09 -6.05 -0.32
CA GLY A 44 -7.79 -6.42 -1.70
C GLY A 44 -6.58 -7.34 -1.87
N ALA A 45 -6.42 -8.33 -0.98
CA ALA A 45 -5.27 -9.24 -0.93
C ALA A 45 -5.29 -10.38 -1.96
N SER A 46 -6.38 -10.57 -2.71
CA SER A 46 -6.59 -11.76 -3.56
C SER A 46 -5.67 -11.83 -4.79
N ARG A 47 -5.07 -10.74 -5.22
CA ARG A 47 -4.18 -10.66 -6.41
C ARG A 47 -3.30 -9.40 -6.41
N GLY A 48 -2.35 -9.35 -7.36
CA GLY A 48 -1.54 -8.17 -7.66
C GLY A 48 -0.78 -7.61 -6.45
N ILE A 49 -0.80 -6.30 -6.28
CA ILE A 49 -0.08 -5.58 -5.22
C ILE A 49 -0.48 -6.08 -3.83
N GLY A 50 -1.79 -6.25 -3.58
CA GLY A 50 -2.26 -6.71 -2.28
C GLY A 50 -1.77 -8.12 -1.95
N HIS A 51 -1.76 -9.04 -2.93
CA HIS A 51 -1.23 -10.39 -2.75
C HIS A 51 0.27 -10.39 -2.42
N ALA A 52 1.08 -9.67 -3.22
CA ALA A 52 2.52 -9.54 -2.97
C ALA A 52 2.80 -8.90 -1.59
N THR A 53 1.98 -7.93 -1.19
CA THR A 53 2.07 -7.30 0.13
C THR A 53 1.78 -8.31 1.24
N GLY A 54 0.68 -9.05 1.17
CA GLY A 54 0.34 -10.08 2.16
C GLY A 54 1.44 -11.12 2.29
N LYS A 55 1.97 -11.61 1.17
CA LYS A 55 3.09 -12.55 1.13
C LYS A 55 4.33 -12.01 1.85
N LEU A 56 4.78 -10.81 1.48
CA LEU A 56 5.98 -10.19 2.08
C LEU A 56 5.84 -10.01 3.60
N PHE A 57 4.69 -9.51 4.08
CA PHE A 57 4.45 -9.34 5.50
C PHE A 57 4.37 -10.67 6.24
N SER A 58 3.78 -11.71 5.64
CA SER A 58 3.75 -13.05 6.21
C SER A 58 5.15 -13.65 6.35
N GLU A 59 5.98 -13.54 5.29
CA GLU A 59 7.38 -13.97 5.31
C GLU A 59 8.21 -13.22 6.38
N ALA A 60 7.84 -11.98 6.68
CA ALA A 60 8.42 -11.19 7.77
C ALA A 60 7.84 -11.53 9.17
N GLY A 61 6.99 -12.55 9.28
CA GLY A 61 6.45 -13.04 10.54
C GLY A 61 5.24 -12.27 11.09
N TRP A 62 4.59 -11.41 10.29
CA TRP A 62 3.39 -10.68 10.70
C TRP A 62 2.15 -11.57 10.68
N ARG A 63 1.22 -11.32 11.57
CA ARG A 63 -0.17 -11.82 11.47
C ARG A 63 -0.91 -10.99 10.43
N ILE A 64 -1.57 -11.64 9.48
CA ILE A 64 -2.29 -10.97 8.39
C ILE A 64 -3.79 -11.18 8.55
N ILE A 65 -4.57 -10.10 8.59
CA ILE A 65 -6.03 -10.12 8.44
C ILE A 65 -6.34 -9.52 7.08
N THR A 66 -6.93 -10.31 6.19
CA THR A 66 -7.26 -9.86 4.83
C THR A 66 -8.74 -9.57 4.67
N CYS A 67 -9.07 -8.64 3.77
CA CYS A 67 -10.44 -8.32 3.38
C CYS A 67 -10.59 -8.39 1.87
N SER A 68 -11.51 -9.19 1.35
CA SER A 68 -11.84 -9.24 -0.07
C SER A 68 -13.26 -9.73 -0.33
N ARG A 69 -13.72 -9.59 -1.58
CA ARG A 69 -15.04 -10.08 -2.01
C ARG A 69 -15.09 -11.60 -2.13
N GLN A 70 -13.97 -12.20 -2.49
CA GLN A 70 -13.87 -13.65 -2.65
C GLN A 70 -13.62 -14.30 -1.28
N PRO A 71 -14.10 -15.53 -1.07
CA PRO A 71 -13.71 -16.32 0.09
C PRO A 71 -12.18 -16.52 0.11
N PHE A 72 -11.69 -16.91 1.28
CA PHE A 72 -10.27 -17.24 1.43
C PHE A 72 -9.89 -18.43 0.52
N ASP A 73 -8.80 -18.28 -0.20
CA ASP A 73 -8.25 -19.31 -1.07
C ASP A 73 -6.86 -19.70 -0.55
N GLY A 74 -6.79 -20.79 0.19
CA GLY A 74 -5.55 -21.29 0.82
C GLY A 74 -4.46 -21.68 -0.17
N ASP A 75 -4.84 -22.09 -1.38
CA ASP A 75 -3.89 -22.48 -2.42
C ASP A 75 -3.19 -21.25 -3.04
N ARG A 76 -3.90 -20.13 -3.07
CA ARG A 76 -3.39 -18.85 -3.58
C ARG A 76 -2.73 -17.98 -2.53
N CYS A 77 -3.16 -18.10 -1.29
CA CYS A 77 -2.72 -17.24 -0.18
C CYS A 77 -1.79 -18.01 0.75
N PRO A 78 -0.47 -18.03 0.48
CA PRO A 78 0.50 -18.88 1.19
C PRO A 78 0.81 -18.40 2.62
N TRP A 79 0.13 -17.35 3.10
CA TRP A 79 0.26 -16.92 4.49
C TRP A 79 -0.58 -17.80 5.43
N ASP A 80 0.05 -18.19 6.52
CA ASP A 80 -0.45 -19.11 7.53
C ASP A 80 -1.56 -18.48 8.41
N SER A 81 -2.68 -18.12 7.77
CA SER A 81 -3.75 -17.38 8.46
C SER A 81 -5.07 -18.15 8.50
N GLY A 82 -5.24 -19.14 7.63
CA GLY A 82 -6.52 -19.88 7.51
C GLY A 82 -7.73 -18.97 7.27
N THR A 83 -8.91 -19.55 7.33
CA THR A 83 -10.19 -18.82 7.21
C THR A 83 -10.39 -17.77 8.31
N ASP A 84 -9.81 -17.98 9.49
CA ASP A 84 -9.97 -17.12 10.67
C ASP A 84 -9.30 -15.74 10.52
N SER A 85 -8.47 -15.56 9.50
CA SER A 85 -7.81 -14.29 9.21
C SER A 85 -8.32 -13.64 7.92
N HIS A 86 -9.48 -14.07 7.42
CA HIS A 86 -10.08 -13.49 6.22
C HIS A 86 -11.51 -13.01 6.49
N VAL A 87 -11.76 -11.74 6.20
CA VAL A 87 -13.08 -11.12 6.25
C VAL A 87 -13.62 -10.98 4.83
N GLN A 88 -14.66 -11.73 4.51
CA GLN A 88 -15.33 -11.61 3.22
C GLN A 88 -16.23 -10.38 3.22
N VAL A 89 -15.95 -9.39 2.38
CA VAL A 89 -16.70 -8.14 2.30
C VAL A 89 -16.75 -7.57 0.89
N GLU A 90 -17.95 -7.16 0.48
CA GLU A 90 -18.16 -6.34 -0.72
C GLU A 90 -18.09 -4.87 -0.33
N LEU A 91 -16.97 -4.22 -0.67
CA LEU A 91 -16.70 -2.83 -0.28
C LEU A 91 -17.61 -1.80 -0.98
N SER A 92 -18.32 -2.17 -2.03
CA SER A 92 -19.35 -1.30 -2.65
C SER A 92 -20.68 -1.31 -1.89
N ASP A 93 -20.91 -2.29 -0.99
CA ASP A 93 -22.08 -2.31 -0.11
C ASP A 93 -21.80 -1.46 1.15
N ARG A 94 -22.48 -0.32 1.25
CA ARG A 94 -22.39 0.59 2.41
C ARG A 94 -22.71 -0.07 3.74
N ARG A 95 -23.55 -1.11 3.76
CA ARG A 95 -23.99 -1.82 4.96
C ARG A 95 -22.97 -2.90 5.37
N ALA A 96 -22.13 -3.34 4.46
CA ALA A 96 -21.12 -4.37 4.73
C ALA A 96 -19.91 -3.83 5.51
N LEU A 97 -19.51 -2.58 5.28
CA LEU A 97 -18.30 -1.99 5.88
C LEU A 97 -18.34 -1.97 7.42
N PRO A 98 -19.39 -1.47 8.11
CA PRO A 98 -19.43 -1.52 9.58
C PRO A 98 -19.34 -2.93 10.14
N ARG A 99 -19.95 -3.92 9.45
CA ARG A 99 -19.87 -5.33 9.85
C ARG A 99 -18.47 -5.88 9.67
N ALA A 100 -17.80 -5.56 8.55
CA ALA A 100 -16.42 -5.97 8.33
C ALA A 100 -15.47 -5.39 9.38
N VAL A 101 -15.65 -4.12 9.76
CA VAL A 101 -14.87 -3.49 10.85
C VAL A 101 -15.10 -4.23 12.17
N ALA A 102 -16.36 -4.51 12.53
CA ALA A 102 -16.69 -5.25 13.74
C ALA A 102 -16.03 -6.64 13.76
N GLU A 103 -16.12 -7.36 12.65
CA GLU A 103 -15.51 -8.69 12.48
C GLU A 103 -13.97 -8.66 12.56
N ILE A 104 -13.32 -7.60 12.02
CA ILE A 104 -11.87 -7.39 12.18
C ILE A 104 -11.54 -7.16 13.67
N LYS A 105 -12.32 -6.34 14.38
CA LYS A 105 -12.10 -6.06 15.82
C LYS A 105 -12.25 -7.33 16.65
N GLU A 106 -13.25 -8.18 16.38
CA GLU A 106 -13.38 -9.48 17.01
C GLU A 106 -12.13 -10.35 16.82
N ARG A 107 -11.58 -10.37 15.58
CA ARG A 107 -10.35 -11.12 15.30
C ARG A 107 -9.11 -10.51 15.94
N LEU A 108 -9.07 -9.19 16.10
CA LEU A 108 -7.98 -8.51 16.81
C LEU A 108 -8.03 -8.82 18.31
N ASP A 109 -9.21 -9.07 18.88
CA ASP A 109 -9.41 -9.42 20.29
C ASP A 109 -8.66 -8.46 21.23
N GLY A 110 -8.82 -7.16 21.00
CA GLY A 110 -8.15 -6.11 21.78
C GLY A 110 -6.63 -5.99 21.54
N GLN A 111 -6.06 -6.78 20.63
CA GLN A 111 -4.64 -6.70 20.30
C GLN A 111 -4.34 -5.48 19.42
N PRO A 112 -3.11 -4.93 19.51
CA PRO A 112 -2.71 -3.77 18.72
C PRO A 112 -2.69 -4.07 17.21
N LEU A 113 -3.13 -3.08 16.42
CA LEU A 113 -3.02 -3.07 14.96
C LEU A 113 -1.81 -2.24 14.53
N HIS A 114 -0.80 -2.88 13.97
CA HIS A 114 0.46 -2.25 13.59
C HIS A 114 0.42 -1.61 12.20
N ALA A 115 -0.39 -2.17 11.29
CA ALA A 115 -0.56 -1.61 9.95
C ALA A 115 -1.98 -1.82 9.40
N LEU A 116 -2.52 -0.78 8.74
CA LEU A 116 -3.73 -0.84 7.91
C LEU A 116 -3.35 -0.47 6.48
N ILE A 117 -3.56 -1.39 5.52
CA ILE A 117 -3.26 -1.12 4.12
C ILE A 117 -4.55 -1.09 3.31
N ASN A 118 -4.92 0.10 2.86
CA ASN A 118 -6.05 0.36 1.99
C ASN A 118 -5.62 0.18 0.52
N ASN A 119 -5.58 -1.08 0.06
CA ASN A 119 -5.16 -1.43 -1.29
C ASN A 119 -6.33 -1.74 -2.23
N ALA A 120 -7.48 -2.17 -1.71
CA ALA A 120 -8.65 -2.45 -2.55
C ALA A 120 -9.06 -1.21 -3.37
N GLY A 121 -9.38 -1.44 -4.64
CA GLY A 121 -9.84 -0.38 -5.52
C GLY A 121 -10.50 -0.96 -6.78
N ILE A 122 -11.39 -0.17 -7.37
CA ILE A 122 -12.07 -0.49 -8.64
C ILE A 122 -11.85 0.61 -9.67
N SER A 123 -11.66 0.19 -10.92
CA SER A 123 -11.53 1.05 -12.10
C SER A 123 -12.40 0.51 -13.22
N PRO A 124 -13.73 0.74 -13.18
CA PRO A 124 -14.65 0.24 -14.18
C PRO A 124 -14.33 0.73 -15.59
N LYS A 125 -14.66 -0.11 -16.57
CA LYS A 125 -14.59 0.19 -17.99
C LYS A 125 -15.99 0.19 -18.60
N ALA A 126 -16.14 0.79 -19.78
CA ALA A 126 -17.34 0.61 -20.59
C ALA A 126 -17.46 -0.85 -21.06
N ALA A 127 -18.63 -1.24 -21.58
CA ALA A 127 -18.90 -2.60 -22.04
C ALA A 127 -17.95 -3.08 -23.16
N ASP A 128 -17.46 -2.15 -23.97
CA ASP A 128 -16.47 -2.38 -25.02
C ASP A 128 -15.01 -2.34 -24.53
N GLY A 129 -14.78 -2.22 -23.21
CA GLY A 129 -13.46 -2.12 -22.61
C GLY A 129 -12.85 -0.72 -22.66
N SER A 130 -13.51 0.26 -23.26
CA SER A 130 -13.02 1.62 -23.39
C SER A 130 -13.01 2.37 -22.05
N ARG A 131 -12.32 3.52 -22.03
CA ARG A 131 -12.25 4.42 -20.90
C ARG A 131 -13.60 5.10 -20.64
N LEU A 132 -14.12 5.00 -19.42
CA LEU A 132 -15.25 5.82 -18.95
C LEU A 132 -14.76 7.25 -18.67
N ASN A 133 -15.17 8.20 -19.49
CA ASN A 133 -14.79 9.61 -19.36
C ASN A 133 -15.83 10.40 -18.54
N SER A 134 -15.57 11.69 -18.29
CA SER A 134 -16.45 12.54 -17.47
C SER A 134 -17.80 12.87 -18.11
N LEU A 135 -17.95 12.69 -19.42
CA LEU A 135 -19.19 12.97 -20.15
C LEU A 135 -20.16 11.79 -20.12
N THR A 136 -19.61 10.57 -20.08
CA THR A 136 -20.41 9.34 -20.29
C THR A 136 -20.48 8.43 -19.06
N THR A 137 -19.68 8.69 -18.03
CA THR A 137 -19.70 7.86 -16.81
C THR A 137 -21.01 8.06 -16.04
N PRO A 138 -21.82 6.99 -15.83
CA PRO A 138 -23.04 7.09 -15.03
C PRO A 138 -22.76 7.52 -13.59
N VAL A 139 -23.67 8.23 -12.96
CA VAL A 139 -23.52 8.70 -11.57
C VAL A 139 -23.38 7.53 -10.61
N GLU A 140 -24.06 6.42 -10.84
CA GLU A 140 -23.98 5.19 -10.04
C GLU A 140 -22.56 4.61 -10.06
N THR A 141 -21.89 4.71 -11.21
CA THR A 141 -20.47 4.30 -11.34
C THR A 141 -19.55 5.23 -10.53
N TRP A 142 -19.78 6.55 -10.57
CA TRP A 142 -19.07 7.51 -9.72
C TRP A 142 -19.24 7.15 -8.24
N MET A 143 -20.48 6.95 -7.80
CA MET A 143 -20.81 6.60 -6.42
C MET A 143 -20.12 5.31 -5.97
N SER A 144 -20.17 4.27 -6.80
CA SER A 144 -19.52 3.00 -6.51
C SER A 144 -17.99 3.12 -6.39
N VAL A 145 -17.36 3.84 -7.35
CA VAL A 145 -15.90 4.06 -7.33
C VAL A 145 -15.48 4.85 -6.10
N PHE A 146 -16.18 5.93 -5.76
CA PHE A 146 -15.87 6.72 -4.57
C PHE A 146 -16.11 5.93 -3.29
N HIS A 147 -17.13 5.09 -3.26
CA HIS A 147 -17.41 4.28 -2.10
C HIS A 147 -16.27 3.30 -1.80
N VAL A 148 -15.80 2.57 -2.81
CA VAL A 148 -14.70 1.60 -2.65
C VAL A 148 -13.35 2.29 -2.46
N ASN A 149 -13.03 3.29 -3.31
CA ASN A 149 -11.67 3.82 -3.39
C ASN A 149 -11.38 4.92 -2.36
N LEU A 150 -12.40 5.55 -1.76
CA LEU A 150 -12.25 6.67 -0.84
C LEU A 150 -12.96 6.43 0.50
N LEU A 151 -14.28 6.12 0.48
CA LEU A 151 -15.04 6.01 1.72
C LEU A 151 -14.68 4.76 2.53
N ALA A 152 -14.40 3.63 1.87
CA ALA A 152 -13.95 2.43 2.57
C ALA A 152 -12.64 2.66 3.36
N PRO A 153 -11.57 3.25 2.80
CA PRO A 153 -10.38 3.69 3.55
C PRO A 153 -10.70 4.54 4.79
N ILE A 154 -11.61 5.51 4.68
CA ILE A 154 -12.04 6.34 5.80
C ILE A 154 -12.68 5.48 6.90
N LEU A 155 -13.63 4.63 6.53
CA LEU A 155 -14.41 3.83 7.49
C LEU A 155 -13.55 2.78 8.19
N PHE A 156 -12.59 2.15 7.48
CA PHE A 156 -11.64 1.25 8.11
C PHE A 156 -10.72 2.00 9.09
N ALA A 157 -10.17 3.15 8.69
CA ALA A 157 -9.30 3.92 9.57
C ALA A 157 -10.03 4.42 10.82
N GLN A 158 -11.24 4.97 10.67
CA GLN A 158 -12.06 5.42 11.80
C GLN A 158 -12.46 4.25 12.70
N GLY A 159 -12.87 3.13 12.11
CA GLY A 159 -13.35 1.97 12.87
C GLY A 159 -12.24 1.24 13.63
N LEU A 160 -10.98 1.31 13.16
CA LEU A 160 -9.82 0.61 13.74
C LEU A 160 -8.84 1.56 14.44
N VAL A 161 -9.26 2.81 14.71
CA VAL A 161 -8.35 3.83 15.28
C VAL A 161 -7.86 3.45 16.66
N GLU A 162 -8.67 2.82 17.49
CA GLU A 162 -8.27 2.45 18.85
C GLU A 162 -7.18 1.37 18.84
N GLU A 163 -7.31 0.37 17.98
CA GLU A 163 -6.31 -0.68 17.82
C GLU A 163 -5.00 -0.15 17.18
N LEU A 164 -5.12 0.83 16.26
CA LEU A 164 -3.95 1.54 15.69
C LEU A 164 -3.23 2.39 16.75
N LYS A 165 -3.95 3.05 17.67
CA LYS A 165 -3.35 3.81 18.79
C LYS A 165 -2.48 2.93 19.67
N LEU A 166 -2.93 1.71 19.98
CA LEU A 166 -2.18 0.79 20.85
C LEU A 166 -0.80 0.45 20.31
N ALA A 167 -0.63 0.48 18.98
CA ALA A 167 0.64 0.17 18.31
C ALA A 167 1.43 1.41 17.86
N SER A 168 0.90 2.64 17.99
CA SER A 168 1.36 3.80 17.22
C SER A 168 1.53 3.42 15.73
N GLY A 169 0.48 2.81 15.16
CA GLY A 169 0.51 2.06 13.92
C GLY A 169 0.75 2.92 12.67
N SER A 170 0.72 2.27 11.51
CA SER A 170 0.88 2.92 10.20
C SER A 170 -0.31 2.63 9.29
N ILE A 171 -0.79 3.65 8.58
CA ILE A 171 -1.79 3.51 7.52
C ILE A 171 -1.10 3.77 6.18
N VAL A 172 -1.29 2.87 5.20
CA VAL A 172 -0.81 3.08 3.83
C VAL A 172 -1.99 3.00 2.87
N ASN A 173 -2.22 4.10 2.17
CA ASN A 173 -3.25 4.20 1.13
C ASN A 173 -2.64 3.96 -0.25
N VAL A 174 -3.20 3.03 -1.02
CA VAL A 174 -2.77 2.79 -2.40
C VAL A 174 -3.54 3.72 -3.32
N THR A 175 -2.89 4.82 -3.73
CA THR A 175 -3.39 5.78 -4.71
C THR A 175 -3.10 5.31 -6.13
N SER A 176 -2.66 6.16 -7.01
CA SER A 176 -2.20 5.84 -8.36
C SER A 176 -1.60 7.09 -9.01
N ILE A 177 -0.69 6.92 -9.95
CA ILE A 177 -0.18 7.98 -10.83
C ILE A 177 -1.32 8.78 -11.50
N VAL A 178 -2.47 8.14 -11.77
CA VAL A 178 -3.61 8.80 -12.43
C VAL A 178 -4.32 9.83 -11.54
N GLY A 179 -4.04 9.85 -10.24
CA GLY A 179 -4.51 10.88 -9.33
C GLY A 179 -3.89 12.26 -9.60
N SER A 180 -2.72 12.31 -10.20
CA SER A 180 -1.98 13.55 -10.49
C SER A 180 -1.88 13.88 -11.99
N ARG A 181 -2.25 12.96 -12.89
CA ARG A 181 -2.18 13.17 -14.35
C ARG A 181 -3.27 12.41 -15.09
N VAL A 182 -3.64 12.93 -16.27
CA VAL A 182 -4.57 12.23 -17.15
C VAL A 182 -3.89 11.00 -17.75
N HIS A 183 -4.62 9.88 -17.75
CA HIS A 183 -4.15 8.62 -18.31
C HIS A 183 -5.12 8.10 -19.38
N PRO A 184 -4.64 7.60 -20.53
CA PRO A 184 -5.51 7.21 -21.64
C PRO A 184 -6.46 6.05 -21.30
N PHE A 185 -6.09 5.20 -20.37
CA PHE A 185 -6.87 4.01 -20.02
C PHE A 185 -7.66 4.13 -18.70
N ALA A 186 -7.32 5.07 -17.82
CA ALA A 186 -7.99 5.20 -16.53
C ALA A 186 -9.25 6.05 -16.62
N GLY A 187 -10.37 5.57 -16.07
CA GLY A 187 -11.64 6.30 -16.04
C GLY A 187 -11.58 7.56 -15.17
N SER A 188 -12.41 8.55 -15.49
CA SER A 188 -12.43 9.83 -14.76
C SER A 188 -12.80 9.66 -13.29
N ALA A 189 -13.79 8.82 -12.97
CA ALA A 189 -14.19 8.54 -11.59
C ALA A 189 -13.02 7.90 -10.79
N TYR A 190 -12.30 6.97 -11.42
CA TYR A 190 -11.13 6.35 -10.80
C TYR A 190 -10.03 7.38 -10.52
N ALA A 191 -9.63 8.15 -11.52
CA ALA A 191 -8.60 9.18 -11.39
C ALA A 191 -8.94 10.18 -10.27
N THR A 192 -10.17 10.70 -10.27
CA THR A 192 -10.64 11.64 -9.25
C THR A 192 -10.66 11.01 -7.86
N SER A 193 -11.07 9.74 -7.73
CA SER A 193 -11.07 9.06 -6.43
C SER A 193 -9.65 8.86 -5.88
N LYS A 194 -8.65 8.61 -6.74
CA LYS A 194 -7.25 8.45 -6.34
C LYS A 194 -6.60 9.80 -5.97
N ALA A 195 -6.95 10.89 -6.67
CA ALA A 195 -6.57 12.24 -6.26
C ALA A 195 -7.17 12.62 -4.90
N ALA A 196 -8.46 12.30 -4.68
CA ALA A 196 -9.12 12.52 -3.40
C ALA A 196 -8.47 11.72 -2.27
N LEU A 197 -8.08 10.46 -2.51
CA LEU A 197 -7.40 9.62 -1.53
C LEU A 197 -6.00 10.16 -1.19
N ALA A 198 -5.28 10.72 -2.16
CA ALA A 198 -3.99 11.39 -1.93
C ALA A 198 -4.16 12.63 -1.03
N CYS A 199 -5.20 13.44 -1.28
CA CYS A 199 -5.56 14.57 -0.42
C CYS A 199 -5.91 14.09 0.99
N LEU A 200 -6.82 13.12 1.10
CA LEU A 200 -7.25 12.52 2.37
C LEU A 200 -6.06 11.96 3.17
N THR A 201 -5.05 11.39 2.52
CA THR A 201 -3.86 10.88 3.20
C THR A 201 -3.15 11.98 4.01
N ARG A 202 -3.06 13.20 3.48
CA ARG A 202 -2.45 14.34 4.20
C ARG A 202 -3.31 14.80 5.38
N GLU A 203 -4.62 14.90 5.19
CA GLU A 203 -5.56 15.24 6.26
C GLU A 203 -5.49 14.21 7.39
N MET A 204 -5.54 12.91 7.05
CA MET A 204 -5.40 11.84 8.02
C MET A 204 -4.03 11.88 8.72
N ALA A 205 -2.94 12.17 8.00
CA ALA A 205 -1.61 12.27 8.62
C ALA A 205 -1.58 13.36 9.69
N HIS A 206 -2.23 14.50 9.43
CA HIS A 206 -2.38 15.59 10.42
C HIS A 206 -3.24 15.14 11.61
N ASP A 207 -4.42 14.62 11.36
CA ASP A 207 -5.40 14.29 12.40
C ASP A 207 -4.94 13.14 13.30
N TYR A 208 -4.27 12.13 12.73
CA TYR A 208 -3.86 10.91 13.44
C TYR A 208 -2.48 11.06 14.12
N ALA A 209 -1.68 12.08 13.79
CA ALA A 209 -0.36 12.32 14.37
C ALA A 209 -0.40 12.46 15.90
N GLN A 210 -1.45 13.05 16.47
CA GLN A 210 -1.63 13.17 17.91
C GLN A 210 -1.68 11.83 18.65
N PHE A 211 -1.95 10.74 17.93
CA PHE A 211 -1.98 9.37 18.45
C PHE A 211 -0.70 8.58 18.14
N GLY A 212 0.31 9.23 17.54
CA GLY A 212 1.53 8.58 17.07
C GLY A 212 1.33 7.72 15.80
N ILE A 213 0.14 7.76 15.18
CA ILE A 213 -0.17 7.00 13.96
C ILE A 213 0.37 7.76 12.75
N ARG A 214 1.13 7.07 11.88
CA ARG A 214 1.62 7.62 10.63
C ARG A 214 0.69 7.23 9.48
N VAL A 215 0.41 8.16 8.56
CA VAL A 215 -0.44 7.91 7.40
C VAL A 215 0.30 8.35 6.15
N ASN A 216 0.53 7.42 5.22
CA ASN A 216 1.20 7.68 3.96
C ASN A 216 0.44 7.08 2.79
N ALA A 217 0.81 7.46 1.60
CA ALA A 217 0.30 6.87 0.37
C ALA A 217 1.45 6.37 -0.52
N ILE A 218 1.13 5.43 -1.38
CA ILE A 218 1.94 5.07 -2.53
C ILE A 218 1.16 5.33 -3.81
N ALA A 219 1.85 5.81 -4.86
CA ALA A 219 1.27 6.07 -6.18
C ALA A 219 1.90 5.14 -7.23
N PRO A 220 1.38 3.90 -7.40
CA PRO A 220 1.86 3.00 -8.43
C PRO A 220 1.59 3.57 -9.84
N GLY A 221 2.54 3.32 -10.76
CA GLY A 221 2.34 3.46 -12.19
C GLY A 221 1.85 2.15 -12.80
N GLU A 222 2.43 1.81 -13.95
CA GLU A 222 2.15 0.54 -14.64
C GLU A 222 2.84 -0.62 -13.93
N ILE A 223 2.05 -1.46 -13.29
CA ILE A 223 2.52 -2.63 -12.53
C ILE A 223 2.04 -3.90 -13.23
N LYS A 224 2.96 -4.84 -13.43
CA LYS A 224 2.68 -6.14 -14.03
C LYS A 224 1.76 -6.95 -13.10
N THR A 225 0.50 -7.05 -13.47
CA THR A 225 -0.50 -7.87 -12.80
C THR A 225 -1.14 -8.82 -13.82
N ASP A 226 -1.91 -9.80 -13.37
CA ASP A 226 -2.61 -10.76 -14.23
C ASP A 226 -3.54 -10.10 -15.29
N ILE A 227 -3.77 -8.80 -15.19
CA ILE A 227 -4.64 -8.03 -16.11
C ILE A 227 -3.83 -7.44 -17.28
N LEU A 228 -2.52 -7.32 -17.14
CA LEU A 228 -1.66 -6.69 -18.15
C LEU A 228 -1.18 -7.74 -19.17
N SER A 229 -1.65 -7.62 -20.43
CA SER A 229 -1.18 -8.51 -21.48
C SER A 229 0.26 -8.18 -21.90
N PRO A 230 1.02 -9.16 -22.45
CA PRO A 230 2.36 -8.92 -22.97
C PRO A 230 2.42 -7.82 -24.03
N GLU A 231 1.38 -7.70 -24.87
CA GLU A 231 1.28 -6.68 -25.91
C GLU A 231 1.13 -5.29 -25.29
N THR A 232 0.31 -5.16 -24.24
CA THR A 232 0.14 -3.90 -23.50
C THR A 232 1.44 -3.54 -22.76
N GLU A 233 2.12 -4.51 -22.16
CA GLU A 233 3.42 -4.29 -21.52
C GLU A 233 4.44 -3.75 -22.54
N ALA A 234 4.53 -4.35 -23.74
CA ALA A 234 5.43 -3.91 -24.79
C ALA A 234 5.14 -2.47 -25.30
N GLN A 235 3.87 -2.06 -25.26
CA GLN A 235 3.47 -0.70 -25.64
C GLN A 235 3.77 0.34 -24.53
N LEU A 236 3.68 -0.06 -23.27
CA LEU A 236 3.87 0.84 -22.12
C LEU A 236 5.35 1.00 -21.74
N ALA A 237 6.14 -0.06 -21.83
CA ALA A 237 7.54 -0.03 -21.42
C ALA A 237 8.37 1.13 -22.04
N PRO A 238 8.25 1.46 -23.33
CA PRO A 238 9.03 2.54 -23.94
C PRO A 238 8.70 3.93 -23.43
N ILE A 239 7.49 4.15 -22.89
CA ILE A 239 7.05 5.47 -22.38
C ILE A 239 7.31 5.65 -20.88
N ILE A 240 7.84 4.62 -20.22
CA ILE A 240 8.28 4.67 -18.83
C ILE A 240 9.78 5.00 -18.82
N PRO A 241 10.27 6.00 -18.06
CA PRO A 241 11.69 6.34 -18.02
C PRO A 241 12.63 5.17 -17.68
N LEU A 242 12.22 4.23 -16.82
CA LEU A 242 12.99 3.01 -16.54
C LEU A 242 12.81 1.91 -17.61
N HIS A 243 12.10 2.17 -18.72
CA HIS A 243 11.88 1.28 -19.87
C HIS A 243 11.33 -0.12 -19.53
N ARG A 244 10.57 -0.22 -18.44
CA ARG A 244 9.86 -1.42 -18.03
C ARG A 244 8.68 -1.10 -17.14
N VAL A 245 7.72 -1.98 -17.07
CA VAL A 245 6.68 -1.95 -16.02
C VAL A 245 7.28 -2.39 -14.67
N GLY A 246 6.68 -1.92 -13.58
CA GLY A 246 7.03 -2.37 -12.23
C GLY A 246 6.41 -3.73 -11.91
N THR A 247 6.85 -4.34 -10.82
CA THR A 247 6.29 -5.58 -10.29
C THR A 247 5.51 -5.34 -9.00
N PRO A 248 4.52 -6.19 -8.66
CA PRO A 248 3.84 -6.14 -7.37
C PRO A 248 4.79 -6.20 -6.17
N ASP A 249 5.88 -6.98 -6.27
CA ASP A 249 6.88 -7.11 -5.20
C ASP A 249 7.65 -5.81 -4.97
N GLU A 250 7.95 -5.02 -6.02
CA GLU A 250 8.59 -3.71 -5.88
C GLU A 250 7.68 -2.75 -5.11
N VAL A 251 6.38 -2.79 -5.38
CA VAL A 251 5.39 -1.99 -4.65
C VAL A 251 5.26 -2.46 -3.19
N ALA A 252 5.17 -3.78 -2.96
CA ALA A 252 5.06 -4.37 -1.64
C ALA A 252 6.24 -3.98 -0.72
N LYS A 253 7.46 -3.91 -1.25
CA LYS A 253 8.66 -3.50 -0.49
C LYS A 253 8.56 -2.06 0.01
N VAL A 254 8.01 -1.14 -0.79
CA VAL A 254 7.81 0.25 -0.35
C VAL A 254 6.71 0.34 0.70
N ILE A 255 5.61 -0.42 0.54
CA ILE A 255 4.57 -0.52 1.57
C ILE A 255 5.17 -1.02 2.89
N PHE A 256 5.98 -2.07 2.83
CA PHE A 256 6.65 -2.64 4.00
C PHE A 256 7.57 -1.62 4.68
N PHE A 257 8.39 -0.89 3.92
CA PHE A 257 9.21 0.21 4.41
C PHE A 257 8.37 1.25 5.16
N LEU A 258 7.27 1.72 4.56
CA LEU A 258 6.40 2.73 5.18
C LEU A 258 5.73 2.23 6.48
N CYS A 259 5.56 0.92 6.64
CA CYS A 259 5.03 0.29 7.86
C CYS A 259 6.12 -0.05 8.88
N SER A 260 7.40 0.09 8.56
CA SER A 260 8.53 -0.22 9.43
C SER A 260 9.01 0.98 10.24
N ASP A 261 9.87 0.72 11.23
CA ASP A 261 10.50 1.74 12.06
C ASP A 261 11.49 2.61 11.26
N ALA A 262 11.99 2.12 10.11
CA ALA A 262 12.82 2.88 9.18
C ALA A 262 12.10 4.10 8.60
N ALA A 263 10.75 4.12 8.60
CA ALA A 263 9.92 5.23 8.17
C ALA A 263 9.32 6.03 9.36
N SER A 264 9.93 5.97 10.55
CA SER A 264 9.39 6.56 11.80
C SER A 264 9.14 8.07 11.71
N TYR A 265 9.82 8.79 10.82
CA TYR A 265 9.64 10.23 10.61
C TYR A 265 8.97 10.56 9.26
N VAL A 266 8.31 9.57 8.64
CA VAL A 266 7.60 9.73 7.36
C VAL A 266 6.10 9.64 7.61
N THR A 267 5.38 10.77 7.45
CA THR A 267 3.92 10.84 7.49
C THR A 267 3.42 11.92 6.53
N GLY A 268 2.23 11.75 5.95
CA GLY A 268 1.65 12.66 4.95
C GLY A 268 2.27 12.57 3.56
N ALA A 269 3.22 11.66 3.33
CA ALA A 269 3.89 11.50 2.05
C ALA A 269 3.07 10.65 1.08
N GLU A 270 3.14 10.99 -0.21
CA GLU A 270 2.75 10.12 -1.32
C GLU A 270 4.01 9.73 -2.10
N VAL A 271 4.35 8.45 -2.09
CA VAL A 271 5.57 7.92 -2.71
C VAL A 271 5.26 7.37 -4.10
N PRO A 272 5.74 7.98 -5.19
CA PRO A 272 5.58 7.45 -6.54
C PRO A 272 6.38 6.15 -6.74
N ILE A 273 5.69 5.09 -7.22
CA ILE A 273 6.31 3.80 -7.57
C ILE A 273 5.94 3.51 -9.02
N ASN A 274 6.56 4.24 -9.95
CA ASN A 274 6.08 4.33 -11.33
C ASN A 274 7.21 4.44 -12.38
N GLY A 275 8.44 4.08 -12.01
CA GLY A 275 9.57 4.10 -12.95
C GLY A 275 9.90 5.48 -13.53
N GLY A 276 9.51 6.57 -12.84
CA GLY A 276 9.74 7.95 -13.30
C GLY A 276 8.60 8.54 -14.14
N GLN A 277 7.48 7.86 -14.32
CA GLN A 277 6.35 8.36 -15.13
C GLN A 277 5.72 9.68 -14.63
N HIS A 278 6.06 10.14 -13.43
CA HIS A 278 5.51 11.35 -12.82
C HIS A 278 6.37 12.61 -13.05
N VAL A 279 7.53 12.48 -13.66
CA VAL A 279 8.47 13.58 -14.00
C VAL A 279 8.48 13.89 -15.48
#